data_15c01a3367609af7c477b5f5ee674273
#
_entry.id   15c01a3367609af7c477b5f5ee674273
#
_cell.length_a   1.000
_cell.length_b   1.000
_cell.length_c   1.000
_cell.angle_alpha   90.00
_cell.angle_beta   90.00
_cell.angle_gamma   90.00
#
_symmetry.space_group_name_H-M   'P 1'
#
loop_
_entity.id
_entity.type
_entity.pdbx_description
1 polymer ?
#
loop_
_entity_poly.entity_id
_entity_poly.type
_entity_poly.pdbx_seq_one_letter_code
_entity_poly.pdbx_strand_id
1 'polypeptide(L)'
;MATVIALVNQKGGVGKTTTAVNLAAFLGKKKKKVLLIDMDPQANATSGLGIDKRELQQTVYDVLINDTPISDVIYETNAENVDICPTNINLAGAEVELVTVISREQILKNAISTVADAYDYIILDSPPSLGLLTINALTASDHLIIPIQGEYYALEGLSQLMDTINIVKKKLNPKLEILGVVLTMFNMRTQLSRQVKEETDKYFGTKVFKTVIPRNVRLAEAPSHGLAICDYDKNSKGAKAYESLAKEVIKRT
;
A
#
# COMPACT_ATOMS: atom_id res chain seq x y z
N MET A 1 7.41 17.04 -7.06
CA MET A 1 6.22 16.14 -7.08
C MET A 1 6.57 14.84 -6.37
N ALA A 2 5.68 14.32 -5.51
CA ALA A 2 5.86 13.04 -4.83
C ALA A 2 5.91 11.86 -5.81
N THR A 3 6.60 10.80 -5.42
CA THR A 3 6.47 9.48 -6.06
C THR A 3 5.29 8.74 -5.45
N VAL A 4 4.27 8.42 -6.24
CA VAL A 4 3.06 7.73 -5.77
C VAL A 4 3.18 6.23 -5.99
N ILE A 5 3.08 5.44 -4.89
CA ILE A 5 3.26 3.98 -4.91
C ILE A 5 2.03 3.29 -4.32
N ALA A 6 1.36 2.43 -5.09
CA ALA A 6 0.27 1.61 -4.55
C ALA A 6 0.73 0.19 -4.19
N LEU A 7 0.27 -0.29 -3.05
CA LEU A 7 0.39 -1.68 -2.60
C LEU A 7 -0.85 -2.44 -3.07
N VAL A 8 -0.71 -3.35 -4.03
CA VAL A 8 -1.84 -4.03 -4.64
C VAL A 8 -1.68 -5.54 -4.66
N ASN A 9 -2.72 -6.24 -4.27
CA ASN A 9 -2.92 -7.67 -4.50
C ASN A 9 -4.38 -8.03 -4.22
N GLN A 10 -4.98 -8.85 -5.07
CA GLN A 10 -6.36 -9.30 -4.91
C GLN A 10 -6.53 -10.24 -3.70
N LYS A 11 -5.49 -10.98 -3.33
CA LYS A 11 -5.55 -11.90 -2.19
C LYS A 11 -5.48 -11.12 -0.88
N GLY A 12 -6.43 -11.40 0.04
CA GLY A 12 -6.37 -10.91 1.42
C GLY A 12 -5.23 -11.56 2.21
N GLY A 13 -4.73 -10.85 3.22
CA GLY A 13 -3.75 -11.39 4.15
C GLY A 13 -2.32 -11.54 3.60
N VAL A 14 -2.00 -11.05 2.41
CA VAL A 14 -0.63 -11.10 1.83
C VAL A 14 0.33 -10.05 2.40
N GLY A 15 -0.12 -9.21 3.33
CA GLY A 15 0.70 -8.18 3.96
C GLY A 15 0.76 -6.86 3.21
N LYS A 16 -0.27 -6.48 2.43
CA LYS A 16 -0.37 -5.15 1.80
C LYS A 16 -0.26 -4.05 2.84
N THR A 17 -1.20 -3.98 3.75
CA THR A 17 -1.26 -2.98 4.84
C THR A 17 -0.01 -2.98 5.70
N THR A 18 0.48 -4.17 6.10
CA THR A 18 1.73 -4.28 6.86
C THR A 18 2.90 -3.69 6.08
N THR A 19 2.93 -3.89 4.76
CA THR A 19 3.99 -3.33 3.90
C THR A 19 3.80 -1.83 3.72
N ALA A 20 2.59 -1.33 3.51
CA ALA A 20 2.29 0.09 3.38
C ALA A 20 2.73 0.88 4.62
N VAL A 21 2.28 0.47 5.80
CA VAL A 21 2.60 1.12 7.09
C VAL A 21 4.11 1.09 7.36
N ASN A 22 4.74 -0.06 7.23
CA ASN A 22 6.15 -0.18 7.59
C ASN A 22 7.08 0.43 6.53
N LEU A 23 6.72 0.39 5.25
CA LEU A 23 7.46 1.11 4.20
C LEU A 23 7.39 2.62 4.44
N ALA A 24 6.19 3.17 4.68
CA ALA A 24 6.00 4.59 5.00
C ALA A 24 6.85 5.01 6.19
N ALA A 25 6.79 4.27 7.30
CA ALA A 25 7.56 4.56 8.51
C ALA A 25 9.08 4.53 8.28
N PHE A 26 9.59 3.53 7.54
CA PHE A 26 11.02 3.48 7.25
C PHE A 26 11.47 4.53 6.22
N LEU A 27 10.63 4.95 5.29
CA LEU A 27 10.89 6.12 4.44
C LEU A 27 10.97 7.40 5.30
N GLY A 28 10.04 7.57 6.26
CA GLY A 28 10.07 8.66 7.23
C GLY A 28 11.36 8.69 8.05
N LYS A 29 11.81 7.53 8.58
CA LYS A 29 13.12 7.39 9.26
C LYS A 29 14.32 7.72 8.35
N LYS A 30 14.15 7.66 7.04
CA LYS A 30 15.14 8.11 6.03
C LYS A 30 14.98 9.60 5.66
N LYS A 31 14.24 10.37 6.48
CA LYS A 31 14.00 11.81 6.32
C LYS A 31 13.20 12.16 5.05
N LYS A 32 12.36 11.23 4.59
CA LYS A 32 11.40 11.47 3.52
C LYS A 32 10.06 11.88 4.12
N LYS A 33 9.42 12.89 3.55
CA LYS A 33 8.03 13.24 3.91
C LYS A 33 7.09 12.28 3.19
N VAL A 34 6.28 11.56 3.93
CA VAL A 34 5.42 10.49 3.40
C VAL A 34 3.96 10.75 3.77
N LEU A 35 3.08 10.66 2.78
CA LEU A 35 1.64 10.56 3.02
C LEU A 35 1.21 9.10 2.78
N LEU A 36 0.60 8.48 3.78
CA LEU A 36 -0.08 7.20 3.60
C LEU A 36 -1.57 7.46 3.39
N ILE A 37 -2.16 6.89 2.34
CA ILE A 37 -3.60 6.96 2.08
C ILE A 37 -4.18 5.55 2.24
N ASP A 38 -5.06 5.38 3.22
CA ASP A 38 -5.71 4.11 3.50
C ASP A 38 -6.98 3.96 2.65
N MET A 39 -6.92 3.10 1.63
CA MET A 39 -8.02 2.84 0.69
C MET A 39 -8.78 1.53 1.02
N ASP A 40 -8.47 0.86 2.14
CA ASP A 40 -9.17 -0.35 2.56
C ASP A 40 -10.24 0.01 3.61
N PRO A 41 -11.54 -0.27 3.36
CA PRO A 41 -12.62 -0.02 4.33
C PRO A 41 -12.42 -0.66 5.71
N GLN A 42 -11.54 -1.66 5.83
CA GLN A 42 -11.18 -2.24 7.12
C GLN A 42 -10.39 -1.28 8.00
N ALA A 43 -9.77 -0.24 7.43
CA ALA A 43 -9.01 0.80 8.11
C ALA A 43 -7.86 0.24 8.99
N ASN A 44 -7.17 -0.76 8.43
CA ASN A 44 -6.06 -1.40 9.14
C ASN A 44 -4.79 -0.55 9.13
N ALA A 45 -4.52 0.22 8.06
CA ALA A 45 -3.40 1.17 8.04
C ALA A 45 -3.66 2.34 8.99
N THR A 46 -4.90 2.83 9.02
CA THR A 46 -5.37 3.87 9.93
C THR A 46 -5.12 3.50 11.39
N SER A 47 -5.64 2.35 11.82
CA SER A 47 -5.44 1.86 13.19
C SER A 47 -3.97 1.51 13.47
N GLY A 48 -3.26 0.99 12.47
CA GLY A 48 -1.85 0.59 12.57
C GLY A 48 -0.88 1.76 12.78
N LEU A 49 -1.30 2.98 12.51
CA LEU A 49 -0.56 4.23 12.82
C LEU A 49 -1.14 5.01 14.00
N GLY A 50 -2.01 4.38 14.78
CA GLY A 50 -2.49 4.93 16.06
C GLY A 50 -3.69 5.88 15.94
N ILE A 51 -4.35 5.96 14.79
CA ILE A 51 -5.55 6.78 14.61
C ILE A 51 -6.80 5.97 15.00
N ASP A 52 -7.63 6.51 15.91
CA ASP A 52 -8.91 5.89 16.26
C ASP A 52 -9.95 6.18 15.15
N LYS A 53 -10.19 5.15 14.33
CA LYS A 53 -11.14 5.24 13.21
C LYS A 53 -12.58 5.55 13.59
N ARG A 54 -12.95 5.48 14.89
CA ARG A 54 -14.29 5.81 15.39
C ARG A 54 -14.48 7.29 15.66
N GLU A 55 -13.38 8.03 15.86
CA GLU A 55 -13.39 9.46 16.16
C GLU A 55 -13.19 10.34 14.90
N LEU A 56 -13.00 9.72 13.74
CA LEU A 56 -12.78 10.45 12.49
C LEU A 56 -14.05 11.19 12.05
N GLN A 57 -13.91 12.48 11.81
CA GLN A 57 -14.98 13.32 11.25
C GLN A 57 -14.98 13.28 9.72
N GLN A 58 -13.79 13.26 9.11
CA GLN A 58 -13.58 13.20 7.67
C GLN A 58 -12.55 12.13 7.33
N THR A 59 -12.74 11.47 6.19
CA THR A 59 -11.95 10.33 5.76
C THR A 59 -11.74 10.34 4.25
N VAL A 60 -11.01 9.39 3.72
CA VAL A 60 -10.88 9.17 2.26
C VAL A 60 -12.24 9.06 1.57
N TYR A 61 -13.28 8.56 2.26
CA TYR A 61 -14.63 8.53 1.73
C TYR A 61 -15.10 9.93 1.33
N ASP A 62 -14.89 10.93 2.18
CA ASP A 62 -15.31 12.32 1.94
C ASP A 62 -14.57 12.94 0.75
N VAL A 63 -13.29 12.57 0.56
CA VAL A 63 -12.50 12.97 -0.62
C VAL A 63 -13.08 12.38 -1.90
N LEU A 64 -13.50 11.12 -1.87
CA LEU A 64 -13.98 10.42 -3.07
C LEU A 64 -15.42 10.73 -3.45
N ILE A 65 -16.29 11.07 -2.48
CA ILE A 65 -17.73 11.18 -2.66
C ILE A 65 -18.25 12.61 -2.43
N ASN A 66 -17.69 13.31 -1.44
CA ASN A 66 -18.19 14.60 -0.99
C ASN A 66 -17.35 15.79 -1.50
N ASP A 67 -16.42 15.55 -2.44
CA ASP A 67 -15.50 16.58 -2.98
C ASP A 67 -14.70 17.33 -1.90
N THR A 68 -14.50 16.72 -0.72
CA THR A 68 -13.71 17.30 0.36
C THR A 68 -12.26 17.41 -0.07
N PRO A 69 -11.60 18.57 0.08
CA PRO A 69 -10.17 18.69 -0.20
C PRO A 69 -9.35 17.68 0.60
N ILE A 70 -8.44 16.94 -0.05
CA ILE A 70 -7.64 15.94 0.63
C ILE A 70 -6.80 16.55 1.76
N SER A 71 -6.40 17.83 1.64
CA SER A 71 -5.69 18.57 2.69
C SER A 71 -6.42 18.60 4.02
N ASP A 72 -7.76 18.60 3.98
CA ASP A 72 -8.60 18.70 5.18
C ASP A 72 -8.77 17.33 5.87
N VAL A 73 -8.31 16.27 5.21
CA VAL A 73 -8.44 14.86 5.65
C VAL A 73 -7.08 14.25 6.00
N ILE A 74 -6.03 15.07 6.08
CA ILE A 74 -4.69 14.61 6.44
C ILE A 74 -4.49 14.79 7.95
N TYR A 75 -4.04 13.70 8.59
CA TYR A 75 -3.75 13.65 10.02
C TYR A 75 -2.27 13.32 10.25
N GLU A 76 -1.66 13.96 11.25
CA GLU A 76 -0.34 13.58 11.74
C GLU A 76 -0.40 12.21 12.42
N THR A 77 0.69 11.45 12.31
CA THR A 77 0.80 10.14 12.97
C THR A 77 1.92 10.10 13.99
N ASN A 78 1.99 9.02 14.77
CA ASN A 78 3.11 8.78 15.69
C ASN A 78 4.42 8.40 14.96
N ALA A 79 4.36 8.08 13.67
CA ALA A 79 5.54 7.72 12.88
C ALA A 79 6.23 8.99 12.35
N GLU A 80 7.54 9.08 12.56
CA GLU A 80 8.34 10.25 12.16
C GLU A 80 8.22 10.55 10.66
N ASN A 81 7.87 11.80 10.29
CA ASN A 81 7.70 12.28 8.92
C ASN A 81 6.63 11.53 8.10
N VAL A 82 5.63 10.95 8.77
CA VAL A 82 4.52 10.24 8.11
C VAL A 82 3.20 10.83 8.54
N ASP A 83 2.44 11.34 7.57
CA ASP A 83 1.05 11.72 7.70
C ASP A 83 0.15 10.65 7.10
N ILE A 84 -1.13 10.63 7.48
CA ILE A 84 -2.12 9.71 6.95
C ILE A 84 -3.38 10.42 6.50
N CYS A 85 -3.92 9.99 5.35
CA CYS A 85 -5.31 10.22 4.98
C CYS A 85 -6.08 8.95 5.38
N PRO A 86 -6.80 8.98 6.53
CA PRO A 86 -7.37 7.79 7.14
C PRO A 86 -8.69 7.39 6.50
N THR A 87 -9.13 6.19 6.82
CA THR A 87 -10.46 5.70 6.43
C THR A 87 -11.21 5.03 7.57
N ASN A 88 -12.45 4.69 7.29
CA ASN A 88 -13.30 3.86 8.13
C ASN A 88 -14.24 3.00 7.26
N ILE A 89 -15.15 2.27 7.90
CA ILE A 89 -16.06 1.34 7.22
C ILE A 89 -16.97 2.02 6.18
N ASN A 90 -17.22 3.33 6.28
CA ASN A 90 -18.06 4.06 5.32
C ASN A 90 -17.47 4.01 3.90
N LEU A 91 -16.15 3.84 3.76
CA LEU A 91 -15.50 3.72 2.46
C LEU A 91 -16.04 2.52 1.64
N ALA A 92 -16.61 1.50 2.28
CA ALA A 92 -17.27 0.40 1.56
C ALA A 92 -18.45 0.91 0.69
N GLY A 93 -19.15 1.96 1.11
CA GLY A 93 -20.22 2.60 0.35
C GLY A 93 -19.73 3.27 -0.93
N ALA A 94 -18.51 3.80 -0.92
CA ALA A 94 -17.94 4.49 -2.07
C ALA A 94 -17.85 3.58 -3.33
N GLU A 95 -17.66 2.27 -3.19
CA GLU A 95 -17.67 1.31 -4.32
C GLU A 95 -18.99 1.35 -5.10
N VAL A 96 -20.11 1.59 -4.43
CA VAL A 96 -21.44 1.68 -5.05
C VAL A 96 -21.73 3.09 -5.55
N GLU A 97 -21.42 4.11 -4.76
CA GLU A 97 -21.72 5.49 -5.06
C GLU A 97 -20.91 6.02 -6.25
N LEU A 98 -19.63 5.63 -6.35
CA LEU A 98 -18.76 5.97 -7.49
C LEU A 98 -19.29 5.47 -8.84
N VAL A 99 -20.15 4.44 -8.88
CA VAL A 99 -20.65 3.87 -10.15
C VAL A 99 -21.30 4.92 -11.03
N THR A 100 -21.98 5.90 -10.43
CA THR A 100 -22.73 6.96 -11.13
C THR A 100 -21.91 8.24 -11.37
N VAL A 101 -20.71 8.33 -10.81
CA VAL A 101 -19.85 9.53 -10.90
C VAL A 101 -19.08 9.56 -12.21
N ILE A 102 -19.06 10.71 -12.88
CA ILE A 102 -18.30 10.94 -14.12
C ILE A 102 -16.81 10.99 -13.78
N SER A 103 -15.98 10.37 -14.60
CA SER A 103 -14.51 10.31 -14.41
C SER A 103 -14.09 9.73 -13.04
N ARG A 104 -14.92 8.87 -12.48
CA ARG A 104 -14.77 8.25 -11.15
C ARG A 104 -13.41 7.59 -10.92
N GLU A 105 -12.73 7.16 -11.97
CA GLU A 105 -11.42 6.51 -11.87
C GLU A 105 -10.27 7.50 -11.65
N GLN A 106 -10.52 8.81 -11.78
CA GLN A 106 -9.51 9.86 -11.68
C GLN A 106 -9.64 10.72 -10.42
N ILE A 107 -10.65 10.50 -9.60
CA ILE A 107 -10.95 11.37 -8.44
C ILE A 107 -9.75 11.39 -7.48
N LEU A 108 -9.24 10.22 -7.07
CA LEU A 108 -8.09 10.14 -6.18
C LEU A 108 -6.84 10.80 -6.78
N LYS A 109 -6.59 10.59 -8.07
CA LYS A 109 -5.47 11.23 -8.78
C LYS A 109 -5.54 12.75 -8.72
N ASN A 110 -6.72 13.30 -8.98
CA ASN A 110 -6.95 14.74 -8.93
C ASN A 110 -6.76 15.28 -7.51
N ALA A 111 -7.30 14.60 -6.49
CA ALA A 111 -7.12 14.97 -5.10
C ALA A 111 -5.64 14.95 -4.69
N ILE A 112 -4.90 13.87 -4.99
CA ILE A 112 -3.47 13.75 -4.68
C ILE A 112 -2.65 14.87 -5.33
N SER A 113 -2.99 15.28 -6.56
CA SER A 113 -2.24 16.32 -7.27
C SER A 113 -2.18 17.65 -6.52
N THR A 114 -3.15 17.94 -5.64
CA THR A 114 -3.21 19.19 -4.87
C THR A 114 -2.23 19.25 -3.69
N VAL A 115 -1.75 18.09 -3.23
CA VAL A 115 -0.85 17.97 -2.07
C VAL A 115 0.50 17.35 -2.40
N ALA A 116 0.69 16.88 -3.64
CA ALA A 116 1.86 16.10 -4.05
C ALA A 116 3.21 16.82 -3.87
N ASP A 117 3.22 18.15 -3.91
CA ASP A 117 4.46 18.93 -3.73
C ASP A 117 4.92 19.01 -2.26
N ALA A 118 4.05 18.69 -1.31
CA ALA A 118 4.38 18.69 0.12
C ALA A 118 5.11 17.40 0.58
N TYR A 119 5.10 16.34 -0.25
CA TYR A 119 5.62 15.02 0.09
C TYR A 119 6.69 14.54 -0.89
N ASP A 120 7.59 13.66 -0.40
CA ASP A 120 8.52 12.91 -1.25
C ASP A 120 7.86 11.63 -1.80
N TYR A 121 7.04 10.98 -0.97
CA TYR A 121 6.32 9.74 -1.31
C TYR A 121 4.85 9.82 -0.88
N ILE A 122 3.99 9.23 -1.69
CA ILE A 122 2.60 8.95 -1.33
C ILE A 122 2.38 7.45 -1.49
N ILE A 123 2.01 6.78 -0.40
CA ILE A 123 1.78 5.33 -0.35
C ILE A 123 0.28 5.07 -0.30
N LEU A 124 -0.23 4.24 -1.19
CA LEU A 124 -1.64 3.86 -1.23
C LEU A 124 -1.79 2.41 -0.75
N ASP A 125 -2.53 2.19 0.34
CA ASP A 125 -2.90 0.84 0.81
C ASP A 125 -4.23 0.44 0.21
N SER A 126 -4.26 -0.52 -0.70
CA SER A 126 -5.45 -0.92 -1.44
C SER A 126 -6.20 -2.08 -0.78
N PRO A 127 -7.55 -2.16 -0.93
CA PRO A 127 -8.32 -3.30 -0.48
C PRO A 127 -7.96 -4.60 -1.22
N PRO A 128 -8.37 -5.78 -0.72
CA PRO A 128 -8.18 -7.06 -1.40
C PRO A 128 -9.26 -7.30 -2.46
N SER A 129 -9.46 -6.33 -3.34
CA SER A 129 -10.43 -6.38 -4.44
C SER A 129 -9.85 -5.70 -5.66
N LEU A 130 -10.44 -5.90 -6.83
CA LEU A 130 -10.10 -5.17 -8.06
C LEU A 130 -11.24 -4.21 -8.46
N GLY A 131 -11.95 -3.67 -7.45
CA GLY A 131 -13.04 -2.72 -7.60
C GLY A 131 -12.58 -1.29 -7.87
N LEU A 132 -13.54 -0.34 -7.81
CA LEU A 132 -13.30 1.06 -8.14
C LEU A 132 -12.27 1.73 -7.22
N LEU A 133 -12.18 1.34 -5.95
CA LEU A 133 -11.15 1.84 -5.04
C LEU A 133 -9.75 1.47 -5.52
N THR A 134 -9.54 0.19 -5.89
CA THR A 134 -8.25 -0.27 -6.44
C THR A 134 -7.96 0.39 -7.79
N ILE A 135 -8.95 0.57 -8.66
CA ILE A 135 -8.77 1.27 -9.94
C ILE A 135 -8.35 2.72 -9.72
N ASN A 136 -8.94 3.43 -8.74
CA ASN A 136 -8.50 4.77 -8.35
C ASN A 136 -7.04 4.78 -7.88
N ALA A 137 -6.66 3.83 -7.03
CA ALA A 137 -5.28 3.71 -6.57
C ALA A 137 -4.30 3.46 -7.73
N LEU A 138 -4.62 2.55 -8.67
CA LEU A 138 -3.81 2.29 -9.85
C LEU A 138 -3.71 3.51 -10.79
N THR A 139 -4.82 4.24 -10.95
CA THR A 139 -4.89 5.42 -11.83
C THR A 139 -4.07 6.59 -11.27
N ALA A 140 -4.01 6.72 -9.95
CA ALA A 140 -3.28 7.76 -9.24
C ALA A 140 -1.78 7.47 -9.07
N SER A 141 -1.34 6.22 -9.25
CA SER A 141 0.04 5.80 -8.94
C SER A 141 1.00 5.95 -10.11
N ASP A 142 2.27 6.24 -9.79
CA ASP A 142 3.40 6.09 -10.71
C ASP A 142 3.89 4.65 -10.72
N HIS A 143 3.90 4.03 -9.54
CA HIS A 143 4.50 2.72 -9.31
C HIS A 143 3.61 1.79 -8.50
N LEU A 144 3.80 0.48 -8.73
CA LEU A 144 3.15 -0.57 -7.97
C LEU A 144 4.17 -1.44 -7.24
N ILE A 145 3.88 -1.77 -5.99
CA ILE A 145 4.51 -2.87 -5.26
C ILE A 145 3.47 -3.96 -5.06
N ILE A 146 3.83 -5.19 -5.43
CA ILE A 146 2.95 -6.37 -5.34
C ILE A 146 3.48 -7.29 -4.23
N PRO A 147 2.90 -7.28 -3.02
CA PRO A 147 3.24 -8.26 -2.00
C PRO A 147 2.70 -9.63 -2.38
N ILE A 148 3.56 -10.66 -2.34
CA ILE A 148 3.21 -12.06 -2.61
C ILE A 148 3.62 -12.90 -1.41
N GLN A 149 2.67 -13.67 -0.86
CA GLN A 149 2.94 -14.60 0.22
C GLN A 149 3.58 -15.88 -0.32
N GLY A 150 4.54 -16.47 0.42
CA GLY A 150 5.24 -17.70 0.03
C GLY A 150 4.38 -18.97 0.20
N GLU A 151 3.13 -18.98 -0.31
CA GLU A 151 2.16 -20.09 -0.23
C GLU A 151 1.64 -20.51 -1.61
N TYR A 152 1.16 -21.73 -1.74
CA TYR A 152 0.82 -22.39 -3.02
C TYR A 152 -0.14 -21.57 -3.91
N TYR A 153 -1.19 -20.98 -3.34
CA TYR A 153 -2.16 -20.18 -4.09
C TYR A 153 -1.73 -18.73 -4.35
N ALA A 154 -0.45 -18.42 -4.11
CA ALA A 154 0.02 -17.03 -4.23
C ALA A 154 -0.02 -16.49 -5.68
N LEU A 155 0.09 -17.38 -6.66
CA LEU A 155 0.14 -17.02 -8.08
C LEU A 155 -1.22 -17.12 -8.79
N GLU A 156 -2.21 -17.76 -8.18
CA GLU A 156 -3.51 -18.02 -8.81
C GLU A 156 -4.28 -16.71 -9.13
N GLY A 157 -4.27 -15.74 -8.22
CA GLY A 157 -4.90 -14.44 -8.44
C GLY A 157 -4.06 -13.43 -9.22
N LEU A 158 -2.81 -13.79 -9.55
CA LEU A 158 -1.86 -12.85 -10.16
C LEU A 158 -2.22 -12.52 -11.60
N SER A 159 -2.74 -13.48 -12.37
CA SER A 159 -3.16 -13.26 -13.75
C SER A 159 -4.24 -12.18 -13.84
N GLN A 160 -5.29 -12.28 -13.02
CA GLN A 160 -6.38 -11.30 -13.01
C GLN A 160 -5.92 -9.91 -12.55
N LEU A 161 -4.99 -9.84 -11.58
CA LEU A 161 -4.36 -8.59 -11.20
C LEU A 161 -3.57 -7.98 -12.37
N MET A 162 -2.77 -8.78 -13.08
CA MET A 162 -1.99 -8.32 -14.23
C MET A 162 -2.86 -7.85 -15.37
N ASP A 163 -3.99 -8.53 -15.65
CA ASP A 163 -4.97 -8.10 -16.63
C ASP A 163 -5.56 -6.74 -16.26
N THR A 164 -5.92 -6.53 -15.00
CA THR A 164 -6.44 -5.25 -14.50
C THR A 164 -5.38 -4.15 -14.63
N ILE A 165 -4.13 -4.40 -14.23
CA ILE A 165 -3.02 -3.46 -14.40
C ILE A 165 -2.84 -3.07 -15.86
N ASN A 166 -2.88 -4.04 -16.78
CA ASN A 166 -2.75 -3.79 -18.23
C ASN A 166 -3.89 -2.95 -18.78
N ILE A 167 -5.13 -3.19 -18.32
CA ILE A 167 -6.29 -2.36 -18.71
C ILE A 167 -6.13 -0.93 -18.23
N VAL A 168 -5.78 -0.73 -16.95
CA VAL A 168 -5.54 0.60 -16.39
C VAL A 168 -4.40 1.30 -17.11
N LYS A 169 -3.29 0.61 -17.32
CA LYS A 169 -2.13 1.15 -18.06
C LYS A 169 -2.51 1.59 -19.50
N LYS A 170 -3.33 0.81 -20.18
CA LYS A 170 -3.75 1.13 -21.55
C LYS A 170 -4.74 2.28 -21.64
N LYS A 171 -5.68 2.40 -20.66
CA LYS A 171 -6.83 3.29 -20.78
C LYS A 171 -6.80 4.51 -19.86
N LEU A 172 -6.18 4.42 -18.68
CA LEU A 172 -6.28 5.42 -17.62
C LEU A 172 -4.94 6.01 -17.23
N ASN A 173 -3.89 5.18 -17.12
CA ASN A 173 -2.58 5.61 -16.64
C ASN A 173 -1.43 4.93 -17.42
N PRO A 174 -1.07 5.43 -18.61
CA PRO A 174 0.00 4.84 -19.43
C PRO A 174 1.39 4.81 -18.79
N LYS A 175 1.61 5.66 -17.77
CA LYS A 175 2.90 5.75 -17.07
C LYS A 175 3.04 4.76 -15.91
N LEU A 176 1.95 4.07 -15.55
CA LEU A 176 1.96 3.10 -14.44
C LEU A 176 3.00 2.01 -14.66
N GLU A 177 3.86 1.80 -13.68
CA GLU A 177 4.91 0.77 -13.73
C GLU A 177 4.92 -0.12 -12.50
N ILE A 178 5.25 -1.40 -12.68
CA ILE A 178 5.55 -2.29 -11.55
C ILE A 178 6.97 -1.99 -11.09
N LEU A 179 7.09 -1.34 -9.92
CA LEU A 179 8.37 -1.09 -9.25
C LEU A 179 8.99 -2.38 -8.77
N GLY A 180 8.16 -3.25 -8.20
CA GLY A 180 8.63 -4.55 -7.79
C GLY A 180 7.61 -5.42 -7.10
N VAL A 181 8.04 -6.68 -6.93
CA VAL A 181 7.32 -7.72 -6.20
C VAL A 181 8.08 -8.05 -4.93
N VAL A 182 7.41 -8.03 -3.78
CA VAL A 182 8.01 -8.35 -2.48
C VAL A 182 7.42 -9.65 -1.94
N LEU A 183 8.29 -10.61 -1.62
CA LEU A 183 7.89 -11.85 -0.96
C LEU A 183 7.66 -11.60 0.54
N THR A 184 6.48 -11.95 1.03
CA THR A 184 6.05 -11.71 2.41
C THR A 184 5.79 -13.02 3.15
N MET A 185 5.85 -12.98 4.50
CA MET A 185 5.67 -14.14 5.38
C MET A 185 6.51 -15.34 4.95
N PHE A 186 7.66 -15.07 4.38
CA PHE A 186 8.48 -16.02 3.69
C PHE A 186 9.29 -16.88 4.66
N ASN A 187 9.39 -18.19 4.38
CA ASN A 187 10.22 -19.11 5.13
C ASN A 187 11.17 -19.87 4.20
N MET A 188 12.43 -19.45 4.16
CA MET A 188 13.48 -20.07 3.33
C MET A 188 13.66 -21.58 3.55
N ARG A 189 13.21 -22.11 4.69
CA ARG A 189 13.39 -23.52 5.04
C ARG A 189 12.38 -24.46 4.38
N THR A 190 11.23 -23.93 3.92
CA THR A 190 10.19 -24.75 3.30
C THR A 190 10.42 -24.86 1.80
N GLN A 191 10.20 -26.06 1.26
CA GLN A 191 10.27 -26.31 -0.18
C GLN A 191 9.26 -25.46 -0.95
N LEU A 192 8.06 -25.34 -0.41
CA LEU A 192 6.99 -24.53 -1.01
C LEU A 192 7.41 -23.08 -1.21
N SER A 193 7.97 -22.42 -0.18
CA SER A 193 8.41 -21.02 -0.32
C SER A 193 9.50 -20.89 -1.39
N ARG A 194 10.40 -21.86 -1.49
CA ARG A 194 11.44 -21.86 -2.55
C ARG A 194 10.82 -21.96 -3.94
N GLN A 195 9.86 -22.85 -4.14
CA GLN A 195 9.14 -23.00 -5.41
C GLN A 195 8.40 -21.71 -5.78
N VAL A 196 7.66 -21.09 -4.83
CA VAL A 196 6.99 -19.80 -5.07
C VAL A 196 7.99 -18.72 -5.46
N LYS A 197 9.15 -18.67 -4.82
CA LYS A 197 10.21 -17.72 -5.19
C LYS A 197 10.71 -17.97 -6.60
N GLU A 198 11.04 -19.20 -6.96
CA GLU A 198 11.51 -19.56 -8.30
C GLU A 198 10.49 -19.19 -9.39
N GLU A 199 9.21 -19.47 -9.17
CA GLU A 199 8.15 -19.08 -10.11
C GLU A 199 7.98 -17.56 -10.19
N THR A 200 8.07 -16.85 -9.05
CA THR A 200 8.01 -15.38 -9.01
C THR A 200 9.22 -14.78 -9.74
N ASP A 201 10.43 -15.32 -9.52
CA ASP A 201 11.64 -14.88 -10.20
C ASP A 201 11.57 -15.14 -11.72
N LYS A 202 11.00 -16.26 -12.17
CA LYS A 202 10.78 -16.55 -13.59
C LYS A 202 9.81 -15.56 -14.24
N TYR A 203 8.73 -15.21 -13.54
CA TYR A 203 7.69 -14.35 -14.10
C TYR A 203 8.07 -12.86 -14.09
N PHE A 204 8.66 -12.36 -13.00
CA PHE A 204 8.96 -10.95 -12.79
C PHE A 204 10.43 -10.56 -12.99
N GLY A 205 11.34 -11.53 -13.00
CA GLY A 205 12.77 -11.30 -13.22
C GLY A 205 13.36 -10.26 -12.27
N THR A 206 13.96 -9.23 -12.80
CA THR A 206 14.61 -8.14 -12.04
C THR A 206 13.67 -7.28 -11.20
N LYS A 207 12.36 -7.39 -11.42
CA LYS A 207 11.35 -6.68 -10.64
C LYS A 207 11.12 -7.32 -9.25
N VAL A 208 11.56 -8.54 -9.00
CA VAL A 208 11.52 -9.12 -7.66
C VAL A 208 12.50 -8.36 -6.76
N PHE A 209 12.02 -7.89 -5.58
CA PHE A 209 12.90 -7.29 -4.59
C PHE A 209 13.85 -8.34 -4.02
N LYS A 210 15.11 -7.95 -3.78
CA LYS A 210 16.09 -8.84 -3.11
C LYS A 210 15.69 -9.07 -1.66
N THR A 211 15.06 -8.07 -1.06
CA THR A 211 14.53 -8.14 0.30
C THR A 211 13.30 -9.05 0.34
N VAL A 212 13.30 -9.94 1.31
CA VAL A 212 12.19 -10.86 1.63
C VAL A 212 11.71 -10.55 3.04
N ILE A 213 10.40 -10.41 3.22
CA ILE A 213 9.81 -10.16 4.55
C ILE A 213 9.51 -11.49 5.22
N PRO A 214 10.18 -11.83 6.33
CA PRO A 214 9.96 -13.09 7.01
C PRO A 214 8.62 -13.08 7.80
N ARG A 215 8.08 -14.26 8.07
CA ARG A 215 7.01 -14.37 9.07
C ARG A 215 7.59 -13.94 10.43
N ASN A 216 6.95 -12.95 11.07
CA ASN A 216 7.42 -12.37 12.34
C ASN A 216 6.22 -11.93 13.18
N VAL A 217 6.10 -12.48 14.39
CA VAL A 217 5.01 -12.18 15.32
C VAL A 217 4.99 -10.69 15.70
N ARG A 218 6.15 -10.05 15.83
CA ARG A 218 6.25 -8.61 16.15
C ARG A 218 5.56 -7.71 15.11
N LEU A 219 5.56 -8.12 13.83
CA LEU A 219 4.81 -7.41 12.77
C LEU A 219 3.30 -7.52 12.93
N ALA A 220 2.81 -8.59 13.56
CA ALA A 220 1.39 -8.75 13.85
C ALA A 220 0.97 -8.04 15.16
N GLU A 221 1.89 -7.91 16.12
CA GLU A 221 1.65 -7.24 17.40
C GLU A 221 1.68 -5.70 17.28
N ALA A 222 2.63 -5.14 16.52
CA ALA A 222 2.85 -3.71 16.42
C ALA A 222 1.57 -2.88 16.13
N PRO A 223 0.68 -3.29 15.17
CA PRO A 223 -0.55 -2.56 14.89
C PRO A 223 -1.52 -2.48 16.09
N SER A 224 -1.52 -3.46 17.00
CA SER A 224 -2.37 -3.42 18.21
C SER A 224 -1.93 -2.35 19.21
N HIS A 225 -0.72 -1.82 19.03
CA HIS A 225 -0.19 -0.68 19.79
C HIS A 225 -0.23 0.63 19.01
N GLY A 226 -0.80 0.64 17.78
CA GLY A 226 -0.82 1.80 16.90
C GLY A 226 0.57 2.24 16.46
N LEU A 227 1.53 1.31 16.32
CA LEU A 227 2.92 1.58 16.01
C LEU A 227 3.40 0.81 14.78
N ALA A 228 4.24 1.46 13.98
CA ALA A 228 5.03 0.76 12.98
C ALA A 228 6.12 -0.10 13.66
N ILE A 229 6.61 -1.13 12.96
CA ILE A 229 7.60 -2.06 13.55
C ILE A 229 8.91 -1.38 13.98
N CYS A 230 9.33 -0.31 13.32
CA CYS A 230 10.54 0.45 13.68
C CYS A 230 10.44 1.11 15.06
N ASP A 231 9.22 1.47 15.48
CA ASP A 231 8.95 2.11 16.75
C ASP A 231 8.53 1.09 17.82
N TYR A 232 7.96 -0.05 17.43
CA TYR A 232 7.57 -1.14 18.32
C TYR A 232 8.76 -2.05 18.69
N ASP A 233 9.49 -2.58 17.70
CA ASP A 233 10.68 -3.43 17.90
C ASP A 233 11.68 -3.29 16.74
N LYS A 234 12.52 -2.25 16.83
CA LYS A 234 13.54 -1.93 15.81
C LYS A 234 14.58 -3.03 15.57
N ASN A 235 14.77 -3.94 16.53
CA ASN A 235 15.76 -5.01 16.43
C ASN A 235 15.18 -6.29 15.82
N SER A 236 13.87 -6.38 15.63
CA SER A 236 13.21 -7.55 15.07
C SER A 236 13.67 -7.85 13.65
N LYS A 237 13.51 -9.11 13.23
CA LYS A 237 13.78 -9.51 11.85
C LYS A 237 12.87 -8.78 10.85
N GLY A 238 11.63 -8.49 11.25
CA GLY A 238 10.66 -7.74 10.48
C GLY A 238 11.13 -6.30 10.23
N ALA A 239 11.58 -5.61 11.28
CA ALA A 239 12.10 -4.23 11.18
C ALA A 239 13.30 -4.15 10.21
N LYS A 240 14.28 -5.04 10.37
CA LYS A 240 15.46 -5.10 9.49
C LYS A 240 15.09 -5.37 8.02
N ALA A 241 14.08 -6.21 7.80
CA ALA A 241 13.61 -6.50 6.45
C ALA A 241 12.93 -5.28 5.82
N TYR A 242 12.02 -4.60 6.53
CA TYR A 242 11.38 -3.39 6.00
C TYR A 242 12.35 -2.22 5.84
N GLU A 243 13.35 -2.08 6.72
CA GLU A 243 14.43 -1.11 6.50
C GLU A 243 15.18 -1.38 5.19
N SER A 244 15.47 -2.65 4.91
CA SER A 244 16.13 -3.05 3.66
C SER A 244 15.23 -2.80 2.45
N LEU A 245 13.93 -3.09 2.55
CA LEU A 245 12.96 -2.81 1.49
C LEU A 245 12.88 -1.32 1.18
N ALA A 246 12.81 -0.46 2.20
CA ALA A 246 12.79 0.99 2.01
C ALA A 246 14.05 1.49 1.27
N LYS A 247 15.23 0.94 1.58
CA LYS A 247 16.47 1.25 0.85
C LYS A 247 16.40 0.82 -0.61
N GLU A 248 15.81 -0.35 -0.90
CA GLU A 248 15.63 -0.82 -2.28
C GLU A 248 14.60 0.05 -3.03
N VAL A 249 13.52 0.46 -2.39
CA VAL A 249 12.51 1.35 -2.99
C VAL A 249 13.16 2.68 -3.35
N ILE A 250 13.85 3.35 -2.43
CA ILE A 250 14.56 4.63 -2.69
C ILE A 250 15.55 4.50 -3.86
N LYS A 251 16.17 3.32 -4.03
CA LYS A 251 17.13 3.10 -5.12
C LYS A 251 16.45 2.90 -6.48
N ARG A 252 15.20 2.42 -6.48
CA ARG A 252 14.45 2.10 -7.70
C ARG A 252 13.58 3.26 -8.20
N THR A 253 13.28 4.23 -7.32
CA THR A 253 12.58 5.49 -7.61
C THR A 253 13.55 6.66 -7.72
#